data_cb7e66d0319ae38288d7af0aa4a71a80
#
_entry.id   cb7e66d0319ae38288d7af0aa4a71a80
#
_cell.length_a   1.000
_cell.length_b   1.000
_cell.length_c   1.000
_cell.angle_alpha   90.00
_cell.angle_beta   90.00
_cell.angle_gamma   90.00
#
_symmetry.space_group_name_H-M   'P 1'
#
loop_
_entity.id
_entity.type
_entity.pdbx_description
1 polymer ?
#
loop_
_entity_poly.entity_id
_entity_poly.type
_entity_poly.pdbx_seq_one_letter_code
_entity_poly.pdbx_strand_id
1 'polypeptide(L)'
;LLFAYPISLIKINDFKLGDYLVLIYVFVLTSGFRQLCQQFVRGSGHVKLFAIDGILATVTYLLFTMLFLGVFKWGVTGYILAIVASDFCSVLFFTVTAKLYRYVRFKGVRRQTGRDMLRYCVPMIPTIILWWIINVSDRYMVTYFVGSSANGLYSAASKIPNLVIMCASVFTDAWQLSAVDEYNNKDTARFFSKIFRVYCGGTFFVASFLILTCKIITKVLVADAYFDSWQYVPVLIISTVFSCL
;
A
#
# COMPACT_ATOMS: atom_id res chain seq x y z
N LEU A 1 -15.23 -7.81 -17.36
CA LEU A 1 -15.64 -7.31 -18.70
C LEU A 1 -16.71 -6.23 -18.60
N LEU A 2 -17.77 -6.36 -17.77
CA LEU A 2 -18.87 -5.40 -17.63
C LEU A 2 -18.44 -3.99 -17.13
N PHE A 3 -17.40 -3.89 -16.30
CA PHE A 3 -16.86 -2.62 -15.79
C PHE A 3 -15.76 -2.00 -16.68
N ALA A 4 -15.28 -2.71 -17.68
CA ALA A 4 -14.22 -2.23 -18.56
C ALA A 4 -14.73 -1.27 -19.64
N TYR A 5 -15.97 -1.43 -20.06
CA TYR A 5 -16.57 -0.60 -21.11
C TYR A 5 -16.70 0.88 -20.72
N PRO A 6 -17.17 1.24 -19.52
CA PRO A 6 -17.19 2.65 -19.10
C PRO A 6 -15.80 3.25 -18.86
N ILE A 7 -14.81 2.44 -18.46
CA ILE A 7 -13.43 2.89 -18.23
C ILE A 7 -12.72 3.20 -19.56
N SER A 8 -13.03 2.47 -20.63
CA SER A 8 -12.46 2.71 -21.97
C SER A 8 -12.91 4.03 -22.60
N LEU A 9 -14.03 4.59 -22.13
CA LEU A 9 -14.61 5.86 -22.60
C LEU A 9 -14.01 7.09 -21.91
N ILE A 10 -13.26 6.91 -20.81
CA ILE A 10 -12.62 8.00 -20.09
C ILE A 10 -11.37 8.45 -20.87
N LYS A 11 -11.54 9.49 -21.68
CA LYS A 11 -10.44 10.25 -22.28
C LYS A 11 -9.89 11.21 -21.22
N ILE A 12 -8.72 10.92 -20.69
CA ILE A 12 -7.98 11.88 -19.89
C ILE A 12 -6.81 12.37 -20.76
N ASN A 13 -6.91 13.61 -21.26
CA ASN A 13 -5.81 14.31 -21.95
C ASN A 13 -5.08 13.44 -23.00
N ASP A 14 -5.67 13.16 -24.15
CA ASP A 14 -5.10 12.35 -25.26
C ASP A 14 -4.71 10.89 -24.96
N PHE A 15 -4.86 10.45 -23.71
CA PHE A 15 -4.62 9.07 -23.31
C PHE A 15 -5.88 8.22 -23.54
N LYS A 16 -5.83 7.31 -24.50
CA LYS A 16 -6.85 6.26 -24.65
C LYS A 16 -6.57 5.14 -23.68
N LEU A 17 -7.28 5.13 -22.56
CA LEU A 17 -7.20 4.02 -21.58
C LEU A 17 -7.51 2.65 -22.21
N GLY A 18 -8.27 2.65 -23.33
CA GLY A 18 -8.62 1.45 -24.06
C GLY A 18 -7.43 0.61 -24.54
N ASP A 19 -6.34 1.26 -24.92
CA ASP A 19 -5.15 0.59 -25.44
C ASP A 19 -4.38 -0.18 -24.35
N TYR A 20 -4.60 0.15 -23.09
CA TYR A 20 -3.93 -0.46 -21.92
C TYR A 20 -4.82 -1.42 -21.12
N LEU A 21 -6.07 -1.64 -21.54
CA LEU A 21 -7.04 -2.46 -20.79
C LEU A 21 -6.49 -3.87 -20.49
N VAL A 22 -5.91 -4.52 -21.49
CA VAL A 22 -5.34 -5.88 -21.29
C VAL A 22 -4.21 -5.87 -20.28
N LEU A 23 -3.32 -4.86 -20.36
CA LEU A 23 -2.21 -4.68 -19.42
C LEU A 23 -2.71 -4.40 -18.00
N ILE A 24 -3.75 -3.59 -17.85
CA ILE A 24 -4.38 -3.30 -16.55
C ILE A 24 -5.00 -4.56 -15.97
N TYR A 25 -5.67 -5.40 -16.77
CA TYR A 25 -6.19 -6.68 -16.30
C TYR A 25 -5.09 -7.63 -15.83
N VAL A 26 -4.02 -7.76 -16.60
CA VAL A 26 -2.88 -8.60 -16.22
C VAL A 26 -2.25 -8.07 -14.93
N PHE A 27 -2.10 -6.75 -14.80
CA PHE A 27 -1.61 -6.11 -13.60
C PHE A 27 -2.49 -6.42 -12.36
N VAL A 28 -3.82 -6.22 -12.47
CA VAL A 28 -4.74 -6.47 -11.35
C VAL A 28 -4.72 -7.95 -10.95
N LEU A 29 -4.67 -8.87 -11.93
CA LEU A 29 -4.62 -10.31 -11.65
C LEU A 29 -3.31 -10.71 -10.96
N THR A 30 -2.16 -10.25 -11.48
CA THR A 30 -0.84 -10.59 -10.93
C THR A 30 -0.65 -9.98 -9.53
N SER A 31 -1.00 -8.72 -9.34
CA SER A 31 -0.89 -8.05 -8.04
C SER A 31 -1.86 -8.63 -7.01
N GLY A 32 -3.09 -8.96 -7.42
CA GLY A 32 -4.05 -9.65 -6.56
C GLY A 32 -3.56 -11.05 -6.14
N PHE A 33 -3.01 -11.81 -7.07
CA PHE A 33 -2.47 -13.13 -6.78
C PHE A 33 -1.24 -13.07 -5.87
N ARG A 34 -0.35 -12.10 -6.11
CA ARG A 34 0.78 -11.83 -5.21
C ARG A 34 0.32 -11.52 -3.79
N GLN A 35 -0.67 -10.62 -3.62
CA GLN A 35 -1.21 -10.29 -2.31
C GLN A 35 -1.78 -11.51 -1.59
N LEU A 36 -2.51 -12.39 -2.30
CA LEU A 36 -3.01 -13.64 -1.74
C LEU A 36 -1.86 -14.53 -1.24
N CYS A 37 -0.80 -14.69 -2.04
CA CYS A 37 0.38 -15.47 -1.65
C CYS A 37 1.07 -14.87 -0.41
N GLN A 38 1.24 -13.54 -0.37
CA GLN A 38 1.82 -12.83 0.77
C GLN A 38 1.03 -13.05 2.06
N GLN A 39 -0.30 -12.89 2.02
CA GLN A 39 -1.14 -13.07 3.20
C GLN A 39 -1.17 -14.53 3.66
N PHE A 40 -1.16 -15.48 2.72
CA PHE A 40 -1.07 -16.89 3.05
C PHE A 40 0.24 -17.23 3.76
N VAL A 41 1.38 -16.79 3.24
CA VAL A 41 2.71 -17.03 3.83
C VAL A 41 2.82 -16.38 5.22
N ARG A 42 2.29 -15.16 5.37
CA ARG A 42 2.21 -14.45 6.65
C ARG A 42 1.33 -15.19 7.65
N GLY A 43 0.13 -15.59 7.25
CA GLY A 43 -0.82 -16.35 8.09
C GLY A 43 -0.34 -17.76 8.46
N SER A 44 0.56 -18.34 7.65
CA SER A 44 1.21 -19.63 7.93
C SER A 44 2.42 -19.52 8.89
N GLY A 45 2.68 -18.33 9.47
CA GLY A 45 3.77 -18.09 10.41
C GLY A 45 5.16 -17.91 9.78
N HIS A 46 5.26 -17.93 8.44
CA HIS A 46 6.54 -17.76 7.74
C HIS A 46 6.92 -16.28 7.55
N VAL A 47 6.91 -15.49 8.62
CA VAL A 47 7.13 -14.03 8.61
C VAL A 47 8.48 -13.65 7.99
N LYS A 48 9.51 -14.48 8.16
CA LYS A 48 10.84 -14.24 7.53
C LYS A 48 10.77 -14.26 6.01
N LEU A 49 10.00 -15.20 5.42
CA LEU A 49 9.83 -15.27 3.97
C LEU A 49 9.06 -14.06 3.43
N PHE A 50 8.07 -13.59 4.18
CA PHE A 50 7.34 -12.36 3.87
C PHE A 50 8.28 -11.14 3.84
N ALA A 51 9.17 -11.00 4.83
CA ALA A 51 10.14 -9.90 4.88
C ALA A 51 11.16 -9.96 3.72
N ILE A 52 11.65 -11.17 3.40
CA ILE A 52 12.58 -11.38 2.27
C ILE A 52 11.91 -11.02 0.94
N ASP A 53 10.63 -11.38 0.74
CA ASP A 53 9.88 -10.99 -0.45
C ASP A 53 9.76 -9.47 -0.60
N GLY A 54 9.57 -8.74 0.49
CA GLY A 54 9.53 -7.27 0.46
C GLY A 54 10.81 -6.66 -0.15
N ILE A 55 11.98 -7.19 0.24
CA ILE A 55 13.27 -6.76 -0.31
C ILE A 55 13.40 -7.21 -1.78
N LEU A 56 13.11 -8.47 -2.05
CA LEU A 56 13.18 -9.05 -3.41
C LEU A 56 12.29 -8.28 -4.39
N ALA A 57 11.05 -8.00 -4.00
CA ALA A 57 10.11 -7.25 -4.82
C ALA A 57 10.61 -5.83 -5.12
N THR A 58 11.18 -5.15 -4.13
CA THR A 58 11.73 -3.81 -4.33
C THR A 58 12.91 -3.83 -5.30
N VAL A 59 13.83 -4.77 -5.13
CA VAL A 59 15.01 -4.91 -6.01
C VAL A 59 14.58 -5.27 -7.44
N THR A 60 13.71 -6.27 -7.59
CA THR A 60 13.23 -6.69 -8.91
C THR A 60 12.44 -5.58 -9.61
N TYR A 61 11.58 -4.87 -8.87
CA TYR A 61 10.85 -3.73 -9.40
C TYR A 61 11.79 -2.62 -9.89
N LEU A 62 12.82 -2.27 -9.13
CA LEU A 62 13.81 -1.28 -9.53
C LEU A 62 14.58 -1.73 -10.79
N LEU A 63 15.02 -2.99 -10.84
CA LEU A 63 15.73 -3.53 -11.99
C LEU A 63 14.86 -3.50 -13.25
N PHE A 64 13.62 -3.98 -13.18
CA PHE A 64 12.72 -3.98 -14.34
C PHE A 64 12.31 -2.56 -14.73
N THR A 65 12.16 -1.64 -13.77
CA THR A 65 11.88 -0.23 -14.06
C THR A 65 13.06 0.41 -14.81
N MET A 66 14.29 0.20 -14.36
CA MET A 66 15.48 0.69 -15.05
C MET A 66 15.59 0.08 -16.45
N LEU A 67 15.30 -1.19 -16.61
CA LEU A 67 15.34 -1.87 -17.88
C LEU A 67 14.28 -1.36 -18.87
N PHE A 68 13.01 -1.34 -18.46
CA PHE A 68 11.91 -1.02 -19.37
C PHE A 68 11.74 0.48 -19.61
N LEU A 69 11.99 1.34 -18.60
CA LEU A 69 11.92 2.78 -18.78
C LEU A 69 13.26 3.38 -19.22
N GLY A 70 14.37 2.90 -18.64
CA GLY A 70 15.70 3.46 -18.92
C GLY A 70 16.25 3.00 -20.27
N VAL A 71 16.29 1.67 -20.51
CA VAL A 71 16.89 1.08 -21.71
C VAL A 71 15.90 1.04 -22.87
N PHE A 72 14.72 0.43 -22.67
CA PHE A 72 13.73 0.25 -23.74
C PHE A 72 12.85 1.47 -23.98
N LYS A 73 12.78 2.42 -23.05
CA LYS A 73 11.99 3.66 -23.14
C LYS A 73 10.49 3.45 -23.48
N TRP A 74 9.91 2.36 -22.98
CA TRP A 74 8.52 1.99 -23.28
C TRP A 74 7.47 2.85 -22.55
N GLY A 75 7.88 3.89 -21.83
CA GLY A 75 6.97 4.81 -21.16
C GLY A 75 6.02 4.12 -20.17
N VAL A 76 4.72 4.45 -20.24
CA VAL A 76 3.70 3.91 -19.33
C VAL A 76 3.56 2.39 -19.42
N THR A 77 3.65 1.82 -20.63
CA THR A 77 3.62 0.37 -20.85
C THR A 77 4.74 -0.32 -20.10
N GLY A 78 5.96 0.22 -20.21
CA GLY A 78 7.14 -0.30 -19.52
C GLY A 78 7.00 -0.24 -18.01
N TYR A 79 6.37 0.82 -17.47
CA TYR A 79 6.10 0.94 -16.05
C TYR A 79 5.15 -0.16 -15.54
N ILE A 80 4.02 -0.39 -16.23
CA ILE A 80 3.06 -1.44 -15.85
C ILE A 80 3.72 -2.83 -15.95
N LEU A 81 4.47 -3.08 -17.03
CA LEU A 81 5.17 -4.35 -17.21
C LEU A 81 6.25 -4.59 -16.14
N ALA A 82 6.93 -3.54 -15.66
CA ALA A 82 7.89 -3.66 -14.57
C ALA A 82 7.24 -4.15 -13.28
N ILE A 83 6.05 -3.64 -12.96
CA ILE A 83 5.29 -4.10 -11.80
C ILE A 83 4.85 -5.55 -11.99
N VAL A 84 4.25 -5.88 -13.13
CA VAL A 84 3.79 -7.26 -13.45
C VAL A 84 4.94 -8.26 -13.35
N ALA A 85 6.11 -7.93 -13.92
CA ALA A 85 7.29 -8.78 -13.87
C ALA A 85 7.82 -8.96 -12.44
N SER A 86 7.84 -7.90 -11.63
CA SER A 86 8.23 -7.96 -10.22
C SER A 86 7.25 -8.81 -9.41
N ASP A 87 5.95 -8.62 -9.59
CA ASP A 87 4.91 -9.40 -8.92
C ASP A 87 5.01 -10.88 -9.29
N PHE A 88 5.29 -11.19 -10.55
CA PHE A 88 5.51 -12.56 -11.01
C PHE A 88 6.74 -13.21 -10.37
N CYS A 89 7.84 -12.46 -10.24
CA CYS A 89 9.05 -12.94 -9.52
C CYS A 89 8.73 -13.26 -8.05
N SER A 90 7.96 -12.41 -7.38
CA SER A 90 7.52 -12.64 -6.00
C SER A 90 6.65 -13.89 -5.87
N VAL A 91 5.70 -14.09 -6.78
CA VAL A 91 4.86 -15.31 -6.81
C VAL A 91 5.69 -16.57 -7.03
N LEU A 92 6.66 -16.52 -7.94
CA LEU A 92 7.60 -17.63 -8.17
C LEU A 92 8.42 -17.92 -6.90
N PHE A 93 8.95 -16.88 -6.26
CA PHE A 93 9.69 -17.01 -5.02
C PHE A 93 8.87 -17.72 -3.93
N PHE A 94 7.63 -17.30 -3.70
CA PHE A 94 6.76 -17.95 -2.74
C PHE A 94 6.40 -19.39 -3.13
N THR A 95 6.15 -19.63 -4.41
CA THR A 95 5.80 -20.96 -4.91
C THR A 95 6.93 -21.96 -4.67
N VAL A 96 8.18 -21.54 -4.88
CA VAL A 96 9.36 -22.38 -4.68
C VAL A 96 9.71 -22.52 -3.19
N THR A 97 9.81 -21.38 -2.47
CA THR A 97 10.36 -21.34 -1.10
C THR A 97 9.33 -21.83 -0.06
N ALA A 98 8.09 -21.34 -0.15
CA ALA A 98 7.01 -21.74 0.75
C ALA A 98 6.28 -23.02 0.28
N LYS A 99 6.69 -23.59 -0.87
CA LYS A 99 6.08 -24.79 -1.47
C LYS A 99 4.55 -24.68 -1.57
N LEU A 100 4.07 -23.50 -2.00
CA LEU A 100 2.63 -23.19 -2.07
C LEU A 100 1.84 -24.26 -2.84
N TYR A 101 2.45 -24.88 -3.85
CA TYR A 101 1.82 -25.96 -4.64
C TYR A 101 1.34 -27.14 -3.79
N ARG A 102 1.90 -27.37 -2.58
CA ARG A 102 1.48 -28.43 -1.65
C ARG A 102 0.18 -28.10 -0.93
N TYR A 103 -0.13 -26.83 -0.78
CA TYR A 103 -1.33 -26.35 -0.08
C TYR A 103 -2.52 -26.16 -1.02
N VAL A 104 -2.28 -26.01 -2.32
CA VAL A 104 -3.34 -25.87 -3.32
C VAL A 104 -4.00 -27.25 -3.55
N ARG A 105 -5.14 -27.47 -2.90
CA ARG A 105 -5.97 -28.67 -3.09
C ARG A 105 -7.33 -28.25 -3.62
N PHE A 106 -7.62 -28.62 -4.87
CA PHE A 106 -8.94 -28.37 -5.47
C PHE A 106 -10.03 -29.30 -4.96
N LYS A 107 -9.66 -30.47 -4.40
CA LYS A 107 -10.59 -31.41 -3.78
C LYS A 107 -10.81 -31.06 -2.31
N GLY A 108 -12.07 -30.82 -1.91
CA GLY A 108 -12.43 -30.58 -0.51
C GLY A 108 -12.81 -29.14 -0.16
N VAL A 109 -12.97 -28.25 -1.16
CA VAL A 109 -13.51 -26.90 -0.93
C VAL A 109 -14.95 -27.03 -0.43
N ARG A 110 -15.16 -26.75 0.87
CA ARG A 110 -16.51 -26.75 1.46
C ARG A 110 -17.19 -25.45 1.09
N ARG A 111 -18.38 -25.56 0.47
CA ARG A 111 -19.21 -24.40 0.12
C ARG A 111 -19.51 -23.51 1.33
N GLN A 112 -19.59 -24.12 2.52
CA GLN A 112 -19.79 -23.40 3.78
C GLN A 112 -18.65 -22.45 4.08
N THR A 113 -17.40 -22.92 3.99
CA THR A 113 -16.21 -22.08 4.21
C THR A 113 -16.17 -20.88 3.26
N GLY A 114 -16.48 -21.10 1.98
CA GLY A 114 -16.57 -20.01 1.00
C GLY A 114 -17.66 -18.99 1.35
N ARG A 115 -18.82 -19.46 1.84
CA ARG A 115 -19.91 -18.59 2.27
C ARG A 115 -19.53 -17.76 3.50
N ASP A 116 -18.86 -18.38 4.47
CA ASP A 116 -18.42 -17.71 5.69
C ASP A 116 -17.35 -16.65 5.40
N MET A 117 -16.41 -16.95 4.49
CA MET A 117 -15.44 -15.97 3.99
C MET A 117 -16.12 -14.79 3.28
N LEU A 118 -17.07 -15.05 2.39
CA LEU A 118 -17.83 -13.99 1.71
C LEU A 118 -18.61 -13.14 2.71
N ARG A 119 -19.27 -13.79 3.69
CA ARG A 119 -20.01 -13.08 4.74
C ARG A 119 -19.13 -12.14 5.57
N TYR A 120 -17.87 -12.49 5.74
CA TYR A 120 -16.89 -11.64 6.41
C TYR A 120 -16.35 -10.53 5.49
N CYS A 121 -15.99 -10.85 4.24
CA CYS A 121 -15.34 -9.92 3.33
C CYS A 121 -16.30 -8.86 2.76
N VAL A 122 -17.55 -9.25 2.43
CA VAL A 122 -18.50 -8.34 1.78
C VAL A 122 -18.79 -7.08 2.61
N PRO A 123 -19.01 -7.13 3.94
CA PRO A 123 -19.18 -5.93 4.74
C PRO A 123 -17.93 -5.02 4.82
N MET A 124 -16.74 -5.55 4.53
CA MET A 124 -15.50 -4.75 4.54
C MET A 124 -15.29 -3.96 3.25
N ILE A 125 -15.93 -4.36 2.14
CA ILE A 125 -15.78 -3.68 0.84
C ILE A 125 -16.18 -2.19 0.92
N PRO A 126 -17.34 -1.81 1.48
CA PRO A 126 -17.71 -0.41 1.63
C PRO A 126 -16.68 0.40 2.42
N THR A 127 -16.13 -0.16 3.49
CA THR A 127 -15.09 0.50 4.30
C THR A 127 -13.84 0.82 3.49
N ILE A 128 -13.36 -0.15 2.69
CA ILE A 128 -12.19 0.04 1.83
C ILE A 128 -12.46 1.11 0.76
N ILE A 129 -13.65 1.10 0.15
CA ILE A 129 -14.06 2.09 -0.84
C ILE A 129 -14.12 3.49 -0.22
N LEU A 130 -14.72 3.62 0.96
CA LEU A 130 -14.81 4.90 1.67
C LEU A 130 -13.42 5.45 2.04
N TRP A 131 -12.51 4.59 2.53
CA TRP A 131 -11.13 4.96 2.77
C TRP A 131 -10.41 5.46 1.51
N TRP A 132 -10.64 4.79 0.39
CA TRP A 132 -10.09 5.22 -0.90
C TRP A 132 -10.65 6.57 -1.32
N ILE A 133 -11.97 6.78 -1.20
CA ILE A 133 -12.64 8.04 -1.51
C ILE A 133 -12.07 9.18 -0.67
N ILE A 134 -11.91 8.99 0.64
CA ILE A 134 -11.34 10.01 1.54
C ILE A 134 -9.93 10.41 1.06
N ASN A 135 -9.05 9.43 0.83
CA ASN A 135 -7.66 9.71 0.41
C ASN A 135 -7.55 10.40 -0.96
N VAL A 136 -8.49 10.16 -1.84
CA VAL A 136 -8.49 10.73 -3.20
C VAL A 136 -9.20 12.08 -3.23
N SER A 137 -10.27 12.26 -2.43
CA SER A 137 -11.06 13.49 -2.35
C SER A 137 -10.21 14.71 -2.05
N ASP A 138 -9.29 14.62 -1.11
CA ASP A 138 -8.43 15.75 -0.71
C ASP A 138 -7.69 16.33 -1.92
N ARG A 139 -7.14 15.48 -2.76
CA ARG A 139 -6.40 15.91 -3.95
C ARG A 139 -7.31 16.53 -5.01
N TYR A 140 -8.51 15.98 -5.19
CA TYR A 140 -9.49 16.54 -6.13
C TYR A 140 -10.01 17.90 -5.64
N MET A 141 -10.28 18.04 -4.34
CA MET A 141 -10.72 19.31 -3.76
C MET A 141 -9.65 20.38 -3.90
N VAL A 142 -8.39 20.08 -3.58
CA VAL A 142 -7.28 21.02 -3.75
C VAL A 142 -7.13 21.42 -5.21
N THR A 143 -7.23 20.48 -6.14
CA THR A 143 -7.12 20.78 -7.58
C THR A 143 -8.28 21.64 -8.07
N TYR A 144 -9.50 21.36 -7.61
CA TYR A 144 -10.71 22.06 -8.05
C TYR A 144 -10.80 23.49 -7.50
N PHE A 145 -10.50 23.70 -6.21
CA PHE A 145 -10.66 25.00 -5.55
C PHE A 145 -9.44 25.91 -5.66
N VAL A 146 -8.23 25.35 -5.68
CA VAL A 146 -6.97 26.11 -5.60
C VAL A 146 -6.15 25.99 -6.90
N GLY A 147 -6.30 24.90 -7.62
CA GLY A 147 -5.61 24.65 -8.87
C GLY A 147 -4.53 23.55 -8.81
N SER A 148 -4.06 23.17 -10.00
CA SER A 148 -3.11 22.07 -10.16
C SER A 148 -1.74 22.33 -9.55
N SER A 149 -1.28 23.58 -9.53
CA SER A 149 -0.01 23.96 -8.89
C SER A 149 -0.04 23.72 -7.37
N ALA A 150 -1.15 24.09 -6.72
CA ALA A 150 -1.35 23.86 -5.29
C ALA A 150 -1.44 22.34 -4.97
N ASN A 151 -2.04 21.55 -5.85
CA ASN A 151 -2.04 20.08 -5.70
C ASN A 151 -0.63 19.49 -5.81
N GLY A 152 0.24 20.07 -6.64
CA GLY A 152 1.66 19.71 -6.68
C GLY A 152 2.36 19.94 -5.34
N LEU A 153 2.16 21.12 -4.73
CA LEU A 153 2.69 21.45 -3.39
C LEU A 153 2.13 20.52 -2.30
N TYR A 154 0.81 20.25 -2.31
CA TYR A 154 0.15 19.34 -1.39
C TYR A 154 0.71 17.90 -1.52
N SER A 155 0.87 17.43 -2.75
CA SER A 155 1.43 16.09 -3.03
C SER A 155 2.90 15.97 -2.59
N ALA A 156 3.68 17.05 -2.71
CA ALA A 156 5.05 17.11 -2.22
C ALA A 156 5.08 17.11 -0.69
N ALA A 157 4.24 17.94 -0.04
CA ALA A 157 4.11 17.99 1.42
C ALA A 157 3.71 16.66 2.03
N SER A 158 2.82 15.90 1.37
CA SER A 158 2.31 14.61 1.84
C SER A 158 3.36 13.49 1.89
N LYS A 159 4.52 13.65 1.24
CA LYS A 159 5.58 12.65 1.27
C LYS A 159 6.15 12.40 2.66
N ILE A 160 6.28 13.46 3.47
CA ILE A 160 6.86 13.35 4.83
C ILE A 160 5.88 12.71 5.81
N PRO A 161 4.60 13.11 5.90
CA PRO A 161 3.60 12.39 6.69
C PRO A 161 3.49 10.91 6.34
N ASN A 162 3.68 10.52 5.08
CA ASN A 162 3.68 9.12 4.68
C ASN A 162 4.76 8.28 5.39
N LEU A 163 5.86 8.88 5.86
CA LEU A 163 6.85 8.18 6.69
C LEU A 163 6.25 7.77 8.05
N VAL A 164 5.37 8.60 8.62
CA VAL A 164 4.65 8.25 9.86
C VAL A 164 3.73 7.06 9.61
N ILE A 165 2.97 7.08 8.51
CA ILE A 165 2.09 5.98 8.11
C ILE A 165 2.89 4.69 7.92
N MET A 166 4.06 4.78 7.29
CA MET A 166 4.93 3.63 7.06
C MET A 166 5.43 3.03 8.38
N CYS A 167 5.88 3.84 9.33
CA CYS A 167 6.27 3.36 10.65
C CYS A 167 5.08 2.74 11.41
N ALA A 168 3.91 3.40 11.36
CA ALA A 168 2.68 2.91 11.97
C ALA A 168 2.24 1.57 11.37
N SER A 169 2.31 1.41 10.04
CA SER A 169 1.91 0.17 9.37
C SER A 169 2.79 -1.02 9.75
N VAL A 170 4.12 -0.81 9.82
CA VAL A 170 5.06 -1.87 10.27
C VAL A 170 4.71 -2.33 11.68
N PHE A 171 4.42 -1.38 12.57
CA PHE A 171 4.00 -1.72 13.93
C PHE A 171 2.67 -2.48 13.94
N THR A 172 1.66 -1.98 13.22
CA THR A 172 0.33 -2.59 13.13
C THR A 172 0.41 -4.00 12.54
N ASP A 173 1.24 -4.21 11.56
CA ASP A 173 1.46 -5.52 10.95
C ASP A 173 2.06 -6.53 11.95
N ALA A 174 3.05 -6.14 12.72
CA ALA A 174 3.62 -6.98 13.79
C ALA A 174 2.62 -7.21 14.93
N TRP A 175 1.89 -6.16 15.30
CA TRP A 175 0.89 -6.19 16.34
C TRP A 175 -0.27 -7.15 16.05
N GLN A 176 -0.80 -7.15 14.82
CA GLN A 176 -1.92 -8.03 14.42
C GLN A 176 -1.65 -9.49 14.72
N LEU A 177 -0.42 -9.96 14.49
CA LEU A 177 -0.05 -11.35 14.79
C LEU A 177 -0.05 -11.62 16.30
N SER A 178 0.55 -10.73 17.08
CA SER A 178 0.61 -10.87 18.55
C SER A 178 -0.76 -10.74 19.21
N ALA A 179 -1.65 -9.89 18.66
CA ALA A 179 -2.99 -9.68 19.19
C ALA A 179 -3.88 -10.94 19.07
N VAL A 180 -3.71 -11.70 17.97
CA VAL A 180 -4.46 -12.95 17.77
C VAL A 180 -4.01 -14.01 18.80
N ASP A 181 -2.70 -14.12 19.04
CA ASP A 181 -2.14 -15.11 19.99
C ASP A 181 -2.54 -14.82 21.44
N GLU A 182 -2.61 -13.52 21.82
CA GLU A 182 -2.87 -13.08 23.20
C GLU A 182 -4.36 -12.94 23.56
N TYR A 183 -5.26 -13.05 22.57
CA TYR A 183 -6.71 -12.78 22.75
C TYR A 183 -7.38 -13.64 23.86
N ASN A 184 -6.88 -14.86 24.11
CA ASN A 184 -7.45 -15.80 25.07
C ASN A 184 -6.82 -15.75 26.48
N ASN A 185 -5.86 -14.85 26.74
CA ASN A 185 -5.17 -14.76 28.02
C ASN A 185 -5.94 -13.88 29.03
N LYS A 186 -5.79 -14.20 30.33
CA LYS A 186 -6.49 -13.47 31.42
C LYS A 186 -6.04 -12.02 31.57
N ASP A 187 -4.84 -11.66 31.14
CA ASP A 187 -4.24 -10.32 31.26
C ASP A 187 -4.30 -9.49 29.96
N THR A 188 -5.13 -9.90 29.03
CA THR A 188 -5.28 -9.29 27.70
C THR A 188 -5.45 -7.76 27.77
N ALA A 189 -6.35 -7.25 28.62
CA ALA A 189 -6.61 -5.81 28.71
C ALA A 189 -5.38 -4.99 29.15
N ARG A 190 -4.58 -5.52 30.07
CA ARG A 190 -3.36 -4.86 30.56
C ARG A 190 -2.28 -4.86 29.48
N PHE A 191 -2.16 -5.95 28.74
CA PHE A 191 -1.24 -6.09 27.62
C PHE A 191 -1.57 -5.10 26.51
N PHE A 192 -2.83 -5.04 26.07
CA PHE A 192 -3.30 -4.09 25.05
C PHE A 192 -3.06 -2.63 25.47
N SER A 193 -3.39 -2.27 26.73
CA SER A 193 -3.18 -0.91 27.24
C SER A 193 -1.71 -0.51 27.25
N LYS A 194 -0.81 -1.43 27.62
CA LYS A 194 0.64 -1.17 27.62
C LYS A 194 1.15 -0.92 26.21
N ILE A 195 0.75 -1.75 25.25
CA ILE A 195 1.18 -1.63 23.86
C ILE A 195 0.62 -0.36 23.23
N PHE A 196 -0.64 -0.06 23.44
CA PHE A 196 -1.24 1.18 22.93
C PHE A 196 -0.48 2.42 23.44
N ARG A 197 -0.08 2.44 24.71
CA ARG A 197 0.74 3.52 25.28
C ARG A 197 2.10 3.64 24.60
N VAL A 198 2.77 2.52 24.36
CA VAL A 198 4.08 2.51 23.65
C VAL A 198 3.90 2.96 22.20
N TYR A 199 2.86 2.50 21.54
CA TYR A 199 2.54 2.89 20.16
C TYR A 199 2.25 4.40 20.03
N CYS A 200 1.40 4.94 20.89
CA CYS A 200 1.12 6.38 20.93
C CYS A 200 2.39 7.18 21.19
N GLY A 201 3.16 6.80 22.23
CA GLY A 201 4.42 7.46 22.56
C GLY A 201 5.42 7.45 21.42
N GLY A 202 5.58 6.30 20.76
CA GLY A 202 6.45 6.15 19.59
C GLY A 202 6.00 6.98 18.39
N THR A 203 4.71 6.96 18.10
CA THR A 203 4.13 7.73 16.98
C THR A 203 4.29 9.24 17.21
N PHE A 204 3.99 9.73 18.41
CA PHE A 204 4.20 11.15 18.76
C PHE A 204 5.68 11.55 18.75
N PHE A 205 6.57 10.66 19.19
CA PHE A 205 8.01 10.92 19.15
C PHE A 205 8.50 11.06 17.69
N VAL A 206 8.15 10.11 16.82
CA VAL A 206 8.49 10.17 15.38
C VAL A 206 7.92 11.43 14.73
N ALA A 207 6.66 11.75 15.02
CA ALA A 207 6.01 12.94 14.49
C ALA A 207 6.70 14.23 14.91
N SER A 208 7.04 14.36 16.19
CA SER A 208 7.75 15.52 16.73
C SER A 208 9.13 15.68 16.09
N PHE A 209 9.87 14.58 15.92
CA PHE A 209 11.15 14.56 15.25
C PHE A 209 11.03 15.02 13.78
N LEU A 210 10.03 14.50 13.06
CA LEU A 210 9.77 14.88 11.67
C LEU A 210 9.34 16.34 11.53
N ILE A 211 8.56 16.88 12.47
CA ILE A 211 8.19 18.30 12.49
C ILE A 211 9.41 19.18 12.70
N LEU A 212 10.28 18.84 13.64
CA LEU A 212 11.53 19.58 13.90
C LEU A 212 12.46 19.58 12.68
N THR A 213 12.52 18.46 11.96
CA THR A 213 13.44 18.27 10.83
C THR A 213 12.78 18.50 9.47
N CYS A 214 11.49 18.87 9.42
CA CYS A 214 10.70 18.95 8.18
C CYS A 214 11.36 19.81 7.10
N LYS A 215 11.92 20.96 7.46
CA LYS A 215 12.58 21.85 6.52
C LYS A 215 13.81 21.22 5.86
N ILE A 216 14.62 20.50 6.64
CA ILE A 216 15.82 19.82 6.15
C ILE A 216 15.40 18.64 5.26
N ILE A 217 14.44 17.84 5.72
CA ILE A 217 13.95 16.68 4.99
C ILE A 217 13.31 17.11 3.66
N THR A 218 12.49 18.17 3.66
CA THR A 218 11.89 18.71 2.43
C THR A 218 12.96 19.13 1.43
N LYS A 219 14.03 19.78 1.88
CA LYS A 219 15.13 20.19 1.01
C LYS A 219 15.86 19.01 0.34
N VAL A 220 15.88 17.85 1.00
CA VAL A 220 16.55 16.65 0.47
C VAL A 220 15.62 15.82 -0.42
N LEU A 221 14.35 15.70 -0.03
CA LEU A 221 13.39 14.78 -0.68
C LEU A 221 12.58 15.42 -1.81
N VAL A 222 12.47 16.75 -1.82
CA VAL A 222 11.59 17.49 -2.73
C VAL A 222 12.42 18.40 -3.62
N ALA A 223 12.06 18.49 -4.90
CA ALA A 223 12.70 19.40 -5.83
C ALA A 223 12.51 20.86 -5.40
N ASP A 224 13.51 21.71 -5.71
CA ASP A 224 13.52 23.13 -5.31
C ASP A 224 12.25 23.90 -5.67
N ALA A 225 11.63 23.56 -6.81
CA ALA A 225 10.37 24.17 -7.25
C ALA A 225 9.18 23.96 -6.28
N TYR A 226 9.25 22.95 -5.41
CA TYR A 226 8.21 22.62 -4.41
C TYR A 226 8.71 22.77 -2.98
N PHE A 227 9.81 23.48 -2.76
CA PHE A 227 10.41 23.63 -1.42
C PHE A 227 9.42 24.25 -0.42
N ASP A 228 8.60 25.21 -0.83
CA ASP A 228 7.62 25.88 0.03
C ASP A 228 6.56 24.92 0.63
N SER A 229 6.50 23.70 0.15
CA SER A 229 5.64 22.65 0.71
C SER A 229 5.96 22.35 2.20
N TRP A 230 7.16 22.64 2.69
CA TRP A 230 7.56 22.42 4.08
C TRP A 230 6.63 23.10 5.10
N GLN A 231 5.99 24.22 4.71
CA GLN A 231 5.08 24.99 5.58
C GLN A 231 3.81 24.19 5.92
N TYR A 232 3.37 23.32 5.02
CA TYR A 232 2.16 22.49 5.21
C TYR A 232 2.45 21.16 5.93
N VAL A 233 3.71 20.72 5.92
CA VAL A 233 4.12 19.43 6.50
C VAL A 233 3.75 19.27 7.97
N PRO A 234 3.96 20.24 8.89
CA PRO A 234 3.62 20.06 10.29
C PRO A 234 2.13 19.77 10.53
N VAL A 235 1.26 20.51 9.83
CA VAL A 235 -0.21 20.34 9.95
C VAL A 235 -0.62 18.96 9.43
N LEU A 236 -0.05 18.53 8.30
CA LEU A 236 -0.32 17.21 7.73
C LEU A 236 0.20 16.08 8.62
N ILE A 237 1.36 16.24 9.28
CA ILE A 237 1.88 15.26 10.24
C ILE A 237 0.92 15.11 11.42
N ILE A 238 0.45 16.22 12.00
CA ILE A 238 -0.51 16.18 13.11
C ILE A 238 -1.77 15.44 12.70
N SER A 239 -2.36 15.78 11.56
CA SER A 239 -3.53 15.08 11.02
C SER A 239 -3.27 13.58 10.85
N THR A 240 -2.11 13.21 10.30
CA THR A 240 -1.71 11.82 10.07
C THR A 240 -1.55 11.04 11.38
N VAL A 241 -0.98 11.65 12.41
CA VAL A 241 -0.84 11.01 13.74
C VAL A 241 -2.21 10.63 14.28
N PHE A 242 -3.17 11.55 14.25
CA PHE A 242 -4.54 11.24 14.71
C PHE A 242 -5.25 10.20 13.84
N SER A 243 -4.92 10.11 12.54
CA SER A 243 -5.43 9.05 11.67
C SER A 243 -4.84 7.66 11.97
N CYS A 244 -3.62 7.61 12.54
CA CYS A 244 -2.95 6.35 12.88
C CYS A 244 -3.33 5.81 14.25
N LEU A 245 -3.96 6.60 15.13
CA LEU A 245 -4.38 6.22 16.49
C LEU A 245 -5.79 5.67 16.53
#